data_9dce1dfbdb34b06c042c03dd15fc05c2
#
_entry.id   9dce1dfbdb34b06c042c03dd15fc05c2
#
_cell.length_a   1.000
_cell.length_b   1.000
_cell.length_c   1.000
_cell.angle_alpha   90.00
_cell.angle_beta   90.00
_cell.angle_gamma   90.00
#
_symmetry.space_group_name_H-M   'P 1'
#
loop_
_entity.id
_entity.type
_entity.pdbx_description
1 polymer ?
#
loop_
_entity_poly.entity_id
_entity_poly.type
_entity_poly.pdbx_seq_one_letter_code
_entity_poly.pdbx_strand_id
1 'polypeptide(L)'
;MEDDFLVLNIREYIKMGKAGEDMLRQVFSSFKCEKNLDVESFLTEQSIDFTKKNQSVTYIVISPDKNNIVGYFTITIKPITVNTDEFSNTVRRKIARVSEQNSDNGKYSLSAYLIAQLGKNYDDSIGNTISGDNLLSIALGKVKELQYMAGGWLLF
;
A
#
# COMPACT_ATOMS: atom_id res chain seq x y z
N MET A 1 17.27 -18.01 0.86
CA MET A 1 16.19 -18.06 1.85
C MET A 1 15.44 -16.75 1.80
N GLU A 2 14.21 -16.81 1.40
CA GLU A 2 13.35 -15.64 1.57
C GLU A 2 13.11 -15.51 3.07
N ASP A 3 13.49 -14.35 3.61
CA ASP A 3 13.13 -14.03 4.97
C ASP A 3 11.61 -13.94 5.04
N ASP A 4 10.99 -14.77 5.86
CA ASP A 4 9.53 -14.80 6.02
C ASP A 4 9.07 -13.59 6.84
N PHE A 5 8.96 -12.43 6.17
CA PHE A 5 8.42 -11.24 6.81
C PHE A 5 6.94 -11.41 7.09
N LEU A 6 6.51 -10.92 8.25
CA LEU A 6 5.10 -10.85 8.58
C LEU A 6 4.50 -9.56 8.01
N VAL A 7 3.40 -9.71 7.30
CA VAL A 7 2.65 -8.57 6.73
C VAL A 7 1.34 -8.46 7.48
N LEU A 8 1.17 -7.39 8.24
CA LEU A 8 0.02 -7.19 9.11
C LEU A 8 -0.80 -6.00 8.67
N ASN A 9 -2.10 -6.23 8.48
CA ASN A 9 -3.07 -5.16 8.27
C ASN A 9 -3.29 -4.45 9.60
N ILE A 10 -3.12 -3.13 9.66
CA ILE A 10 -3.31 -2.40 10.93
C ILE A 10 -4.74 -2.46 11.46
N ARG A 11 -5.72 -2.85 10.63
CA ARG A 11 -7.10 -3.08 11.08
C ARG A 11 -7.18 -4.13 12.18
N GLU A 12 -6.27 -5.11 12.19
CA GLU A 12 -6.22 -6.13 13.23
C GLU A 12 -6.01 -5.54 14.62
N TYR A 13 -5.27 -4.44 14.71
CA TYR A 13 -5.07 -3.68 15.95
C TYR A 13 -6.20 -2.68 16.19
N ILE A 14 -6.65 -1.99 15.16
CA ILE A 14 -7.72 -0.98 15.27
C ILE A 14 -9.01 -1.60 15.82
N LYS A 15 -9.32 -2.82 15.40
CA LYS A 15 -10.53 -3.53 15.90
C LYS A 15 -10.50 -3.82 17.40
N MET A 16 -9.33 -3.79 18.04
CA MET A 16 -9.20 -3.96 19.49
C MET A 16 -9.48 -2.66 20.26
N GLY A 17 -9.86 -1.59 19.58
CA GLY A 17 -10.15 -0.30 20.19
C GLY A 17 -8.90 0.46 20.60
N LYS A 18 -9.02 1.27 21.66
CA LYS A 18 -7.93 2.17 22.08
C LYS A 18 -6.63 1.43 22.40
N ALA A 19 -6.73 0.27 23.06
CA ALA A 19 -5.55 -0.52 23.40
C ALA A 19 -4.77 -0.94 22.13
N GLY A 20 -5.46 -1.35 21.08
CA GLY A 20 -4.85 -1.71 19.82
C GLY A 20 -4.23 -0.52 19.10
N GLU A 21 -4.88 0.64 19.12
CA GLU A 21 -4.31 1.87 18.54
C GLU A 21 -3.06 2.31 19.30
N ASP A 22 -3.06 2.20 20.63
CA ASP A 22 -1.88 2.53 21.43
C ASP A 22 -0.71 1.58 21.13
N MET A 23 -0.97 0.30 20.91
CA MET A 23 0.04 -0.66 20.47
C MET A 23 0.63 -0.27 19.12
N LEU A 24 -0.20 0.15 18.17
CA LEU A 24 0.27 0.62 16.86
C LEU A 24 1.18 1.85 17.00
N ARG A 25 0.78 2.83 17.80
CA ARG A 25 1.58 4.04 18.03
C ARG A 25 2.94 3.71 18.61
N GLN A 26 2.99 2.75 19.51
CA GLN A 26 4.25 2.28 20.07
C GLN A 26 5.14 1.62 19.00
N VAL A 27 4.57 0.78 18.14
CA VAL A 27 5.29 0.17 17.02
C VAL A 27 5.78 1.25 16.04
N PHE A 28 4.94 2.23 15.73
CA PHE A 28 5.28 3.30 14.80
C PHE A 28 6.40 4.21 15.34
N SER A 29 6.54 4.32 16.66
CA SER A 29 7.58 5.16 17.26
C SER A 29 9.00 4.73 16.90
N SER A 30 9.18 3.47 16.52
CA SER A 30 10.47 2.94 16.07
C SER A 30 10.73 3.13 14.57
N PHE A 31 9.76 3.64 13.83
CA PHE A 31 9.91 3.86 12.40
C PHE A 31 10.56 5.22 12.12
N LYS A 32 11.65 5.19 11.37
CA LYS A 32 12.41 6.39 10.98
C LYS A 32 12.66 6.39 9.47
N CYS A 33 12.37 7.49 8.84
CA CYS A 33 12.61 7.68 7.41
C CYS A 33 13.05 9.12 7.14
N GLU A 34 14.31 9.44 7.48
CA GLU A 34 14.87 10.78 7.28
C GLU A 34 14.96 11.17 5.81
N LYS A 35 15.06 10.17 4.93
CA LYS A 35 15.11 10.39 3.47
C LYS A 35 13.80 10.91 2.90
N ASN A 36 12.68 10.63 3.57
CA ASN A 36 11.37 11.10 3.18
C ASN A 36 10.50 11.28 4.43
N LEU A 37 10.45 12.50 4.93
CA LEU A 37 9.71 12.83 6.14
C LEU A 37 8.20 12.66 5.96
N ASP A 38 7.68 12.81 4.74
CA ASP A 38 6.27 12.59 4.46
C ASP A 38 5.86 11.13 4.68
N VAL A 39 6.76 10.19 4.33
CA VAL A 39 6.55 8.76 4.55
C VAL A 39 6.50 8.45 6.05
N GLU A 40 7.42 9.01 6.82
CA GLU A 40 7.43 8.84 8.28
C GLU A 40 6.19 9.47 8.93
N SER A 41 5.87 10.70 8.57
CA SER A 41 4.72 11.43 9.12
C SER A 41 3.39 10.74 8.78
N PHE A 42 3.25 10.25 7.56
CA PHE A 42 2.02 9.55 7.18
C PHE A 42 1.77 8.34 8.10
N LEU A 43 2.78 7.53 8.32
CA LEU A 43 2.62 6.34 9.17
C LEU A 43 2.20 6.73 10.58
N THR A 44 2.90 7.67 11.19
CA THR A 44 2.73 8.02 12.60
C THR A 44 1.50 8.88 12.86
N GLU A 45 1.11 9.74 11.93
CA GLU A 45 0.08 10.76 12.15
C GLU A 45 -1.23 10.50 11.41
N GLN A 46 -1.20 9.80 10.28
CA GLN A 46 -2.36 9.70 9.39
C GLN A 46 -2.85 8.27 9.12
N SER A 47 -1.99 7.27 9.21
CA SER A 47 -2.32 5.92 8.76
C SER A 47 -3.52 5.30 9.47
N ILE A 48 -3.60 5.47 10.78
CA ILE A 48 -4.71 4.93 11.59
C ILE A 48 -6.03 5.57 11.18
N ASP A 49 -6.05 6.90 11.12
CA ASP A 49 -7.27 7.65 10.79
C ASP A 49 -7.76 7.34 9.37
N PHE A 50 -6.86 7.33 8.41
CA PHE A 50 -7.19 7.00 7.02
C PHE A 50 -7.73 5.58 6.88
N THR A 51 -7.16 4.63 7.62
CA THR A 51 -7.65 3.25 7.63
C THR A 51 -9.03 3.15 8.26
N LYS A 52 -9.26 3.83 9.39
CA LYS A 52 -10.57 3.88 10.05
C LYS A 52 -11.65 4.47 9.14
N LYS A 53 -11.31 5.44 8.32
CA LYS A 53 -12.23 6.11 7.39
C LYS A 53 -12.37 5.39 6.04
N ASN A 54 -11.72 4.26 5.85
CA ASN A 54 -11.69 3.51 4.58
C ASN A 54 -11.13 4.32 3.40
N GLN A 55 -10.30 5.34 3.66
CA GLN A 55 -9.63 6.11 2.62
C GLN A 55 -8.41 5.37 2.06
N SER A 56 -7.79 4.57 2.90
CA SER A 56 -6.69 3.70 2.53
C SER A 56 -6.53 2.62 3.59
N VAL A 57 -5.73 1.61 3.31
CA VAL A 57 -5.38 0.58 4.29
C VAL A 57 -3.87 0.48 4.37
N THR A 58 -3.33 0.56 5.57
CA THR A 58 -1.90 0.45 5.81
C THR A 58 -1.55 -0.95 6.32
N TYR A 59 -0.48 -1.50 5.76
CA TYR A 59 0.10 -2.78 6.12
C TYR A 59 1.51 -2.55 6.66
N ILE A 60 1.79 -3.09 7.82
CA ILE A 60 3.15 -3.04 8.38
C ILE A 60 3.87 -4.36 8.10
N VAL A 61 5.16 -4.26 7.85
CA VAL A 61 6.03 -5.40 7.57
C VAL A 61 6.97 -5.57 8.74
N ILE A 62 6.92 -6.74 9.36
CA ILE A 62 7.63 -7.06 10.60
C ILE A 62 8.67 -8.14 10.33
N SER A 63 9.87 -7.95 10.88
CA SER A 63 10.90 -8.97 10.88
C SER A 63 10.52 -10.11 11.82
N PRO A 64 10.51 -11.37 11.36
CA PRO A 64 10.14 -12.50 12.23
C PRO A 64 11.11 -12.71 13.38
N ASP A 65 12.40 -12.45 13.19
CA ASP A 65 13.45 -12.74 14.16
C ASP A 65 13.50 -11.73 15.31
N LYS A 66 13.22 -10.47 15.02
CA LYS A 66 13.41 -9.35 15.97
C LYS A 66 12.13 -8.67 16.37
N ASN A 67 11.02 -9.04 15.74
CA ASN A 67 9.70 -8.45 15.99
C ASN A 67 9.68 -6.91 15.76
N ASN A 68 10.53 -6.42 14.86
CA ASN A 68 10.67 -5.01 14.54
C ASN A 68 9.94 -4.67 13.23
N ILE A 69 9.38 -3.48 13.17
CA ILE A 69 8.85 -2.96 11.92
C ILE A 69 10.02 -2.63 10.98
N VAL A 70 10.07 -3.28 9.83
CA VAL A 70 11.12 -3.06 8.83
C VAL A 70 10.66 -2.17 7.68
N GLY A 71 9.35 -2.01 7.53
CA GLY A 71 8.76 -1.16 6.51
C GLY A 71 7.26 -1.16 6.60
N TYR A 72 6.64 -0.37 5.74
CA TYR A 72 5.19 -0.38 5.58
C TYR A 72 4.81 0.03 4.16
N PHE A 73 3.57 -0.27 3.80
CA PHE A 73 2.98 0.26 2.58
C PHE A 73 1.49 0.53 2.80
N THR A 74 0.97 1.44 2.02
CA THR A 74 -0.44 1.83 2.08
C THR A 74 -1.08 1.65 0.72
N ILE A 75 -2.23 0.99 0.68
CA ILE A 75 -2.97 0.74 -0.55
C ILE A 75 -4.28 1.54 -0.49
N THR A 76 -4.60 2.20 -1.58
CA THR A 76 -5.89 2.85 -1.78
C THR A 76 -6.49 2.44 -3.11
N ILE A 77 -7.81 2.60 -3.24
CA ILE A 77 -8.53 2.35 -4.48
C ILE A 77 -8.95 3.70 -5.03
N LYS A 78 -8.70 3.93 -6.32
CA LYS A 78 -9.14 5.14 -7.00
C LYS A 78 -9.84 4.82 -8.30
N PRO A 79 -10.96 5.48 -8.59
CA PRO A 79 -11.50 5.48 -9.95
C PRO A 79 -10.57 6.30 -10.83
N ILE A 80 -10.25 5.76 -12.00
CA ILE A 80 -9.39 6.43 -12.96
C ILE A 80 -10.11 6.53 -14.28
N THR A 81 -10.07 7.71 -14.87
CA THR A 81 -10.58 7.96 -16.20
C THR A 81 -9.41 8.15 -17.14
N VAL A 82 -9.39 7.34 -18.20
CA VAL A 82 -8.29 7.32 -19.16
C VAL A 82 -8.80 7.72 -20.52
N ASN A 83 -8.12 8.71 -21.13
CA ASN A 83 -8.28 9.03 -22.53
C ASN A 83 -7.27 8.18 -23.32
N THR A 84 -7.78 7.26 -24.16
CA THR A 84 -6.93 6.34 -24.90
C THR A 84 -6.34 6.91 -26.19
N ASP A 85 -6.68 8.15 -26.56
CA ASP A 85 -6.23 8.75 -27.82
C ASP A 85 -4.70 8.92 -27.89
N GLU A 86 -4.04 9.03 -26.73
CA GLU A 86 -2.59 9.20 -26.63
C GLU A 86 -1.83 7.88 -26.53
N PHE A 87 -2.52 6.75 -26.49
CA PHE A 87 -1.92 5.42 -26.32
C PHE A 87 -1.82 4.66 -27.63
N SER A 88 -0.90 3.69 -27.70
CA SER A 88 -0.81 2.75 -28.81
C SER A 88 -2.07 1.89 -28.89
N ASN A 89 -2.33 1.34 -30.08
CA ASN A 89 -3.49 0.45 -30.28
C ASN A 89 -3.48 -0.78 -29.34
N THR A 90 -2.28 -1.28 -29.02
CA THR A 90 -2.12 -2.41 -28.11
C THR A 90 -2.58 -2.05 -26.70
N VAL A 91 -2.19 -0.88 -26.20
CA VAL A 91 -2.59 -0.39 -24.89
C VAL A 91 -4.08 -0.07 -24.86
N ARG A 92 -4.61 0.56 -25.91
CA ARG A 92 -6.06 0.83 -26.04
C ARG A 92 -6.89 -0.44 -25.92
N ARG A 93 -6.48 -1.52 -26.58
CA ARG A 93 -7.18 -2.81 -26.52
C ARG A 93 -7.16 -3.40 -25.11
N LYS A 94 -6.03 -3.29 -24.41
CA LYS A 94 -5.92 -3.74 -23.02
C LYS A 94 -6.86 -2.97 -22.11
N ILE A 95 -6.90 -1.66 -22.24
CA ILE A 95 -7.78 -0.80 -21.43
C ILE A 95 -9.25 -1.13 -21.73
N ALA A 96 -9.62 -1.28 -23.00
CA ALA A 96 -10.98 -1.59 -23.41
C ALA A 96 -11.50 -2.93 -22.86
N ARG A 97 -10.60 -3.90 -22.65
CA ARG A 97 -11.00 -5.22 -22.09
C ARG A 97 -11.34 -5.18 -20.61
N VAL A 98 -10.79 -4.20 -19.88
CA VAL A 98 -10.80 -4.19 -18.41
C VAL A 98 -11.58 -3.02 -17.84
N SER A 99 -12.15 -2.18 -18.69
CA SER A 99 -12.83 -0.95 -18.27
C SER A 99 -14.05 -0.67 -19.15
N GLU A 100 -14.93 0.18 -18.64
CA GLU A 100 -16.10 0.63 -19.36
C GLU A 100 -15.83 1.95 -20.07
N GLN A 101 -16.28 2.04 -21.32
CA GLN A 101 -16.21 3.29 -22.07
C GLN A 101 -17.43 4.14 -21.76
N ASN A 102 -17.20 5.40 -21.41
CA ASN A 102 -18.27 6.37 -21.27
C ASN A 102 -18.76 6.78 -22.67
N SER A 103 -20.06 6.60 -22.94
CA SER A 103 -20.66 6.86 -24.25
C SER A 103 -20.65 8.34 -24.63
N ASP A 104 -20.60 9.25 -23.64
CA ASP A 104 -20.67 10.70 -23.88
C ASP A 104 -19.33 11.31 -24.29
N ASN A 105 -18.21 10.83 -23.74
CA ASN A 105 -16.89 11.40 -23.98
C ASN A 105 -15.84 10.43 -24.54
N GLY A 106 -16.20 9.16 -24.72
CA GLY A 106 -15.30 8.15 -25.25
C GLY A 106 -14.16 7.72 -24.33
N LYS A 107 -14.12 8.22 -23.10
CA LYS A 107 -13.08 7.87 -22.13
C LYS A 107 -13.42 6.59 -21.40
N TYR A 108 -12.38 5.90 -20.93
CA TYR A 108 -12.53 4.65 -20.17
C TYR A 108 -12.37 4.91 -18.69
N SER A 109 -13.23 4.27 -17.88
CA SER A 109 -13.16 4.33 -16.42
C SER A 109 -12.80 2.96 -15.87
N LEU A 110 -11.89 2.93 -14.92
CA LEU A 110 -11.50 1.71 -14.24
C LEU A 110 -11.23 1.99 -12.76
N SER A 111 -11.41 0.95 -11.95
CA SER A 111 -11.04 0.98 -10.53
C SER A 111 -9.62 0.47 -10.39
N ALA A 112 -8.75 1.27 -9.81
CA ALA A 112 -7.33 0.95 -9.70
C ALA A 112 -6.86 0.93 -8.27
N TYR A 113 -5.97 -0.01 -7.95
CA TYR A 113 -5.21 -0.01 -6.71
C TYR A 113 -3.97 0.86 -6.90
N LEU A 114 -3.73 1.71 -5.91
CA LEU A 114 -2.56 2.57 -5.86
C LEU A 114 -1.79 2.24 -4.59
N ILE A 115 -0.50 1.97 -4.73
CA ILE A 115 0.41 1.95 -3.59
C ILE A 115 0.74 3.41 -3.27
N ALA A 116 -0.02 3.96 -2.33
CA ALA A 116 0.04 5.39 -2.02
C ALA A 116 1.25 5.76 -1.18
N GLN A 117 1.72 4.83 -0.36
CA GLN A 117 2.91 4.99 0.48
C GLN A 117 3.72 3.69 0.46
N LEU A 118 5.02 3.82 0.42
CA LEU A 118 5.95 2.71 0.51
C LEU A 118 7.17 3.21 1.26
N GLY A 119 7.44 2.69 2.43
CA GLY A 119 8.51 3.19 3.26
C GLY A 119 9.28 2.10 3.97
N LYS A 120 10.60 2.13 3.82
CA LYS A 120 11.53 1.30 4.56
C LYS A 120 11.88 2.00 5.87
N ASN A 121 12.03 1.23 6.94
CA ASN A 121 12.52 1.74 8.21
C ASN A 121 14.05 1.88 8.18
N TYR A 122 14.53 3.09 8.41
CA TYR A 122 15.96 3.42 8.43
C TYR A 122 16.51 3.60 9.84
N ASP A 123 15.79 3.16 10.87
CA ASP A 123 16.32 3.20 12.24
C ASP A 123 17.59 2.35 12.34
N ASP A 124 18.64 2.92 12.93
CA ASP A 124 19.94 2.27 13.04
C ASP A 124 19.90 0.95 13.83
N SER A 125 18.97 0.85 14.79
CA SER A 125 18.81 -0.35 15.63
C SER A 125 18.31 -1.57 14.85
N ILE A 126 17.69 -1.35 13.69
CA ILE A 126 17.09 -2.41 12.87
C ILE A 126 18.09 -2.93 11.84
N GLY A 127 19.00 -2.10 11.41
CA GLY A 127 19.95 -2.40 10.36
C GLY A 127 19.28 -2.52 8.98
N ASN A 128 19.98 -3.09 8.03
CA ASN A 128 19.53 -3.20 6.64
C ASN A 128 18.85 -4.56 6.40
N THR A 129 17.69 -4.78 7.02
CA THR A 129 17.00 -6.08 7.04
C THR A 129 16.14 -6.35 5.82
N ILE A 130 15.66 -5.30 5.14
CA ILE A 130 14.83 -5.44 3.94
C ILE A 130 15.33 -4.47 2.87
N SER A 131 15.31 -4.92 1.61
CA SER A 131 15.58 -4.04 0.48
C SER A 131 14.30 -3.34 0.02
N GLY A 132 14.45 -2.21 -0.67
CA GLY A 132 13.31 -1.53 -1.29
C GLY A 132 12.59 -2.42 -2.29
N ASP A 133 13.32 -3.21 -3.05
CA ASP A 133 12.74 -4.15 -4.03
C ASP A 133 11.94 -5.25 -3.34
N ASN A 134 12.42 -5.78 -2.23
CA ASN A 134 11.69 -6.78 -1.46
C ASN A 134 10.40 -6.21 -0.87
N LEU A 135 10.46 -4.99 -0.34
CA LEU A 135 9.29 -4.32 0.21
C LEU A 135 8.24 -4.06 -0.89
N LEU A 136 8.68 -3.62 -2.06
CA LEU A 136 7.80 -3.42 -3.20
C LEU A 136 7.17 -4.74 -3.64
N SER A 137 7.94 -5.83 -3.71
CA SER A 137 7.43 -7.16 -4.06
C SER A 137 6.35 -7.63 -3.08
N ILE A 138 6.52 -7.36 -1.78
CA ILE A 138 5.53 -7.69 -0.77
C ILE A 138 4.24 -6.89 -1.00
N ALA A 139 4.36 -5.59 -1.27
CA ALA A 139 3.22 -4.73 -1.55
C ALA A 139 2.46 -5.18 -2.81
N LEU A 140 3.18 -5.52 -3.88
CA LEU A 140 2.59 -6.04 -5.11
C LEU A 140 1.88 -7.38 -4.89
N GLY A 141 2.45 -8.24 -4.05
CA GLY A 141 1.81 -9.50 -3.66
C GLY A 141 0.46 -9.26 -2.97
N LYS A 142 0.39 -8.27 -2.10
CA LYS A 142 -0.86 -7.90 -1.43
C LYS A 142 -1.89 -7.36 -2.43
N VAL A 143 -1.47 -6.52 -3.37
CA VAL A 143 -2.37 -6.04 -4.44
C VAL A 143 -2.93 -7.19 -5.27
N LYS A 144 -2.10 -8.20 -5.58
CA LYS A 144 -2.57 -9.39 -6.30
C LYS A 144 -3.64 -10.17 -5.52
N GLU A 145 -3.48 -10.29 -4.20
CA GLU A 145 -4.51 -10.88 -3.35
C GLU A 145 -5.83 -10.10 -3.41
N LEU A 146 -5.74 -8.77 -3.31
CA LEU A 146 -6.91 -7.91 -3.39
C LEU A 146 -7.58 -7.98 -4.76
N GLN A 147 -6.80 -8.02 -5.81
CA GLN A 147 -7.28 -8.18 -7.18
C GLN A 147 -8.03 -9.51 -7.36
N TYR A 148 -7.51 -10.58 -6.79
CA TYR A 148 -8.17 -11.88 -6.78
C TYR A 148 -9.51 -11.84 -6.03
N MET A 149 -9.57 -11.13 -4.90
CA MET A 149 -10.75 -11.07 -4.04
C MET A 149 -11.83 -10.11 -4.55
N ALA A 150 -11.44 -9.00 -5.13
CA ALA A 150 -12.36 -7.89 -5.42
C ALA A 150 -12.27 -7.34 -6.85
N GLY A 151 -11.42 -7.89 -7.69
CA GLY A 151 -11.14 -7.30 -9.01
C GLY A 151 -10.32 -6.02 -8.87
N GLY A 152 -10.36 -5.18 -9.89
CA GLY A 152 -9.58 -3.95 -9.92
C GLY A 152 -8.20 -4.14 -10.57
N TRP A 153 -7.48 -3.05 -10.77
CA TRP A 153 -6.22 -3.05 -11.49
C TRP A 153 -5.14 -2.28 -10.74
N LEU A 154 -3.92 -2.79 -10.82
CA LEU A 154 -2.76 -2.08 -10.29
C LEU A 154 -2.28 -1.05 -11.31
N LEU A 155 -2.10 0.19 -10.85
CA LEU A 155 -1.41 1.22 -11.62
C LEU A 155 -0.03 1.46 -11.04
N PHE A 156 0.90 1.54 -11.94
CA PHE A 156 2.24 2.03 -11.67
C PHE A 156 2.36 3.48 -12.14
#